data_fc78875b1220be94e08a916fec0e028d
#
_entry.id   fc78875b1220be94e08a916fec0e028d
#
_cell.length_a   1.000
_cell.length_b   1.000
_cell.length_c   1.000
_cell.angle_alpha   90.00
_cell.angle_beta   90.00
_cell.angle_gamma   90.00
#
_symmetry.space_group_name_H-M   'P 1'
#
loop_
_entity.id
_entity.type
_entity.pdbx_description
1 polymer ?
#
loop_
_entity_poly.entity_id
_entity_poly.type
_entity_poly.pdbx_seq_one_letter_code
_entity_poly.pdbx_strand_id
1 'polypeptide(L)'
;SRPQKQGAQQVVLVRLGGTNLRVMGFVTRDDLAGLPPGMGEPGMILVYMPMSYQVGGYTALIPRASVQPVDMSFEEAMRFTLTAGLSVPTAKNM
;
A
#
# COMPACT_ATOMS: atom_id res chain seq x y z
N SER A 1 -11.24 15.39 -6.74
CA SER A 1 -10.80 15.12 -6.31
C SER A 1 -10.78 14.51 -5.38
N ARG A 2 -10.46 14.15 -5.26
CA ARG A 2 -10.35 13.47 -4.47
C ARG A 2 -9.55 13.71 -3.62
N PRO A 3 -9.76 13.57 -2.80
CA PRO A 3 -9.13 13.84 -1.73
C PRO A 3 -7.90 13.19 -1.71
N GLN A 4 -7.17 13.75 -1.30
CA GLN A 4 -6.06 13.29 -1.20
C GLN A 4 -5.87 12.31 -0.27
N LYS A 5 -6.67 12.22 0.54
CA LYS A 5 -6.52 11.30 1.44
C LYS A 5 -6.40 10.09 0.73
N GLN A 6 -6.76 10.07 -0.45
CA GLN A 6 -6.63 8.95 -1.04
C GLN A 6 -5.26 8.69 -1.35
N GLY A 7 -4.38 9.57 -1.48
CA GLY A 7 -3.00 9.29 -1.68
C GLY A 7 -2.41 8.65 -0.47
N ALA A 8 -2.39 9.39 0.62
CA ALA A 8 -1.76 8.91 1.84
C ALA A 8 -2.59 7.84 2.48
N GLN A 9 -1.97 6.75 2.83
CA GLN A 9 -2.61 5.67 3.55
C GLN A 9 -3.68 4.93 2.75
N GLN A 10 -3.73 5.14 1.46
CA GLN A 10 -4.60 4.33 0.62
C GLN A 10 -4.10 2.90 0.66
N VAL A 11 -4.99 1.97 1.00
CA VAL A 11 -4.65 0.57 1.00
C VAL A 11 -4.60 0.07 -0.43
N VAL A 12 -3.57 -0.68 -0.77
CA VAL A 12 -3.38 -1.16 -2.14
C VAL A 12 -2.90 -2.60 -2.13
N LEU A 13 -3.12 -3.26 -3.25
CA LEU A 13 -2.44 -4.50 -3.57
C LEU A 13 -1.35 -4.13 -4.57
N VAL A 14 -0.13 -4.58 -4.31
CA VAL A 14 1.02 -4.32 -5.15
C VAL A 14 1.34 -5.57 -5.93
N ARG A 15 1.38 -5.47 -7.25
CA ARG A 15 1.80 -6.60 -8.06
C ARG A 15 3.32 -6.57 -8.15
N LEU A 16 3.97 -7.63 -7.74
CA LEU A 16 5.42 -7.69 -7.84
C LEU A 16 5.79 -8.08 -9.26
N GLY A 17 6.70 -7.32 -9.83
CA GLY A 17 7.04 -7.46 -11.23
C GLY A 17 7.46 -8.87 -11.59
N GLY A 18 7.01 -9.32 -12.75
CA GLY A 18 7.37 -10.65 -13.23
C GLY A 18 6.63 -11.79 -12.56
N THR A 19 5.68 -11.52 -11.67
CA THR A 19 4.96 -12.58 -10.98
C THR A 19 3.49 -12.24 -10.92
N ASN A 20 2.68 -13.19 -10.45
CA ASN A 20 1.29 -12.93 -10.15
C ASN A 20 1.07 -12.69 -8.67
N LEU A 21 2.14 -12.59 -7.90
CA LEU A 21 2.06 -12.37 -6.47
C LEU A 21 1.60 -10.95 -6.21
N ARG A 22 0.71 -10.78 -5.26
CA ARG A 22 0.27 -9.47 -4.83
C ARG A 22 0.48 -9.33 -3.35
N VAL A 23 0.97 -8.17 -2.93
CA VAL A 23 1.30 -7.89 -1.54
C VAL A 23 0.50 -6.68 -1.11
N MET A 24 -0.04 -6.71 0.10
CA MET A 24 -0.78 -5.56 0.61
C MET A 24 0.17 -4.49 1.09
N GLY A 25 -0.22 -3.26 0.88
CA GLY A 25 0.57 -2.14 1.34
C GLY A 25 -0.27 -0.89 1.46
N PHE A 26 0.40 0.20 1.84
CA PHE A 26 -0.23 1.50 2.00
C PHE A 26 0.57 2.51 1.21
N VAL A 27 -0.10 3.37 0.47
CA VAL A 27 0.60 4.45 -0.23
C VAL A 27 0.99 5.49 0.82
N THR A 28 2.27 5.80 0.90
CA THR A 28 2.74 6.83 1.82
C THR A 28 3.11 8.11 1.08
N ARG A 29 3.43 8.03 -0.20
CA ARG A 29 3.61 9.21 -1.04
C ARG A 29 3.04 8.91 -2.40
N ASP A 30 2.18 9.79 -2.86
CA ASP A 30 1.51 9.60 -4.13
C ASP A 30 2.34 10.07 -5.32
N ASP A 31 3.46 10.70 -5.06
CA ASP A 31 4.45 11.05 -6.08
C ASP A 31 5.78 11.22 -5.36
N LEU A 32 6.82 11.53 -6.13
CA LEU A 32 8.16 11.63 -5.58
C LEU A 32 8.61 13.06 -5.36
N ALA A 33 7.68 14.02 -5.42
CA ALA A 33 8.04 15.42 -5.24
C ALA A 33 8.67 15.62 -3.86
N GLY A 34 9.74 16.34 -3.81
CA GLY A 34 10.40 16.64 -2.54
C GLY A 34 11.36 15.58 -2.05
N LEU A 35 11.42 14.43 -2.71
CA LEU A 35 12.41 13.43 -2.34
C LEU A 35 13.74 13.74 -3.00
N PRO A 36 14.83 13.25 -2.43
CA PRO A 36 16.15 13.50 -3.00
C PRO A 36 16.29 12.90 -4.39
N PRO A 37 17.17 13.48 -5.22
CA PRO A 37 17.44 12.91 -6.52
C PRO A 37 17.91 11.46 -6.41
N GLY A 38 17.55 10.66 -7.38
CA GLY A 38 17.94 9.25 -7.36
C GLY A 38 16.94 8.32 -6.72
N MET A 39 15.84 8.88 -6.20
CA MET A 39 14.84 8.07 -5.54
C MET A 39 13.76 7.64 -6.53
N GLY A 40 14.10 6.85 -7.48
CA GLY A 40 13.12 6.33 -8.42
C GLY A 40 12.93 7.21 -9.64
N GLU A 41 11.88 6.97 -10.37
CA GLU A 41 11.61 7.62 -11.64
C GLU A 41 10.20 8.20 -11.65
N PRO A 42 9.92 9.12 -12.56
CA PRO A 42 8.58 9.67 -12.65
C PRO A 42 7.54 8.56 -12.83
N GLY A 43 6.38 8.72 -12.25
CA GLY A 43 5.34 7.71 -12.32
C GLY A 43 5.37 6.69 -11.22
N MET A 44 6.36 6.79 -10.31
CA MET A 44 6.41 5.90 -9.17
C MET A 44 5.79 6.53 -7.94
N ILE A 45 5.37 5.69 -7.03
CA ILE A 45 4.83 6.11 -5.74
C ILE A 45 5.58 5.35 -4.65
N LEU A 46 5.44 5.80 -3.42
CA LEU A 46 6.09 5.16 -2.29
C LEU A 46 5.05 4.36 -1.53
N VAL A 47 5.34 3.10 -1.28
CA VAL A 47 4.42 2.18 -0.63
C VAL A 47 5.11 1.49 0.53
N TYR A 48 4.42 1.42 1.65
CA TYR A 48 4.90 0.67 2.80
C TYR A 48 4.17 -0.66 2.85
N MET A 49 4.91 -1.76 2.91
CA MET A 49 4.35 -3.10 2.96
C MET A 49 4.71 -3.71 4.31
N PRO A 50 3.77 -3.75 5.26
CA PRO A 50 4.07 -4.27 6.60
C PRO A 50 4.25 -5.78 6.60
N MET A 51 5.04 -6.27 7.55
CA MET A 51 5.21 -7.69 7.74
C MET A 51 4.18 -8.22 8.72
N SER A 52 3.81 -9.49 8.56
CA SER A 52 2.86 -10.13 9.46
C SER A 52 3.56 -10.52 10.76
N TYR A 53 2.83 -10.41 11.86
CA TYR A 53 3.30 -10.83 13.18
C TYR A 53 4.60 -10.20 13.63
N GLN A 54 5.00 -9.12 13.00
CA GLN A 54 6.23 -8.45 13.33
C GLN A 54 6.08 -6.96 13.17
N VAL A 55 6.93 -6.22 13.86
CA VAL A 55 7.05 -4.79 13.64
C VAL A 55 7.99 -4.61 12.47
N GLY A 56 7.65 -3.69 11.58
CA GLY A 56 8.50 -3.41 10.45
C GLY A 56 7.86 -3.81 9.14
N GLY A 57 8.58 -3.59 8.07
CA GLY A 57 8.10 -3.87 6.74
C GLY A 57 9.07 -3.29 5.73
N TYR A 58 8.61 -3.13 4.50
CA TYR A 58 9.43 -2.62 3.43
C TYR A 58 8.90 -1.29 2.94
N THR A 59 9.80 -0.36 2.68
CA THR A 59 9.47 0.89 2.02
C THR A 59 9.93 0.76 0.58
N ALA A 60 9.00 0.78 -0.35
CA ALA A 60 9.32 0.44 -1.73
C ALA A 60 8.85 1.53 -2.68
N LEU A 61 9.62 1.71 -3.75
CA LEU A 61 9.23 2.58 -4.85
C LEU A 61 8.57 1.68 -5.88
N ILE A 62 7.33 1.96 -6.18
CA ILE A 62 6.52 1.08 -7.01
C ILE A 62 5.94 1.88 -8.17
N PRO A 63 5.98 1.35 -9.40
CA PRO A 63 5.27 2.02 -10.50
C PRO A 63 3.80 2.14 -10.18
N ARG A 64 3.23 3.30 -10.45
CA ARG A 64 1.81 3.53 -10.15
C ARG A 64 0.93 2.48 -10.80
N ALA A 65 1.31 2.00 -11.97
CA ALA A 65 0.52 1.00 -12.68
C ALA A 65 0.51 -0.37 -12.01
N SER A 66 1.41 -0.58 -11.03
CA SER A 66 1.50 -1.88 -10.36
C SER A 66 0.68 -1.96 -9.08
N VAL A 67 -0.06 -0.92 -8.73
CA VAL A 67 -0.87 -0.96 -7.53
C VAL A 67 -2.35 -0.88 -7.88
N GLN A 68 -3.16 -1.50 -7.04
CA GLN A 68 -4.59 -1.52 -7.20
C GLN A 68 -5.22 -1.12 -5.87
N PRO A 69 -6.06 -0.12 -5.83
CA PRO A 69 -6.69 0.29 -4.57
C PRO A 69 -7.59 -0.80 -4.00
N VAL A 70 -7.62 -0.89 -2.68
CA VAL A 70 -8.48 -1.83 -1.98
C VAL A 70 -9.38 -1.03 -1.05
N ASP A 71 -10.65 -1.39 -1.01
CA ASP A 71 -11.61 -0.69 -0.17
C ASP A 71 -11.55 -1.20 1.25
N MET A 72 -10.53 -0.77 1.96
CA MET A 72 -10.33 -1.06 3.37
C MET A 72 -9.80 0.20 4.02
N SER A 73 -10.15 0.41 5.26
CA SER A 73 -9.53 1.51 6.00
C SER A 73 -8.10 1.11 6.37
N PHE A 74 -7.29 2.11 6.68
CA PHE A 74 -5.93 1.86 7.11
C PHE A 74 -5.92 0.93 8.33
N GLU A 75 -6.82 1.17 9.29
CA GLU A 75 -6.82 0.35 10.49
C GLU A 75 -7.26 -1.08 10.23
N GLU A 76 -8.24 -1.27 9.37
CA GLU A 76 -8.65 -2.61 9.00
C GLU A 76 -7.52 -3.35 8.32
N ALA A 77 -6.83 -2.68 7.42
CA ALA A 77 -5.76 -3.30 6.68
C ALA A 77 -4.56 -3.63 7.55
N MET A 78 -4.24 -2.74 8.51
CA MET A 78 -3.15 -3.04 9.44
C MET A 78 -3.47 -4.28 10.24
N ARG A 79 -4.70 -4.39 10.74
CA ARG A 79 -5.07 -5.55 11.52
C ARG A 79 -5.03 -6.81 10.66
N PHE A 80 -5.48 -6.70 9.43
CA PHE A 80 -5.49 -7.84 8.51
C PHE A 80 -4.06 -8.29 8.19
N THR A 81 -3.18 -7.36 7.86
CA THR A 81 -1.82 -7.73 7.48
C THR A 81 -1.02 -8.23 8.66
N LEU A 82 -1.19 -7.62 9.84
CA LEU A 82 -0.43 -8.06 11.00
C LEU A 82 -0.83 -9.46 11.45
N THR A 83 -2.04 -9.88 11.15
CA THR A 83 -2.50 -11.22 11.51
C THR A 83 -2.45 -12.17 10.33
N ALA A 84 -1.75 -11.81 9.27
CA ALA A 84 -1.58 -12.64 8.08
C ALA A 84 -2.93 -13.06 7.49
N GLY A 85 -3.89 -12.15 7.54
CA GLY A 85 -5.19 -12.41 6.95
C GLY A 85 -6.16 -13.17 7.83
N LEU A 86 -5.77 -13.47 9.07
CA LEU A 86 -6.69 -14.17 9.96
C LEU A 86 -7.79 -13.28 10.49
N SER A 87 -7.51 -11.99 10.66
CA SER A 87 -8.51 -11.04 11.12
C SER A 87 -9.17 -10.41 9.90
N VAL A 88 -10.42 -10.73 9.66
CA VAL A 88 -11.12 -10.28 8.47
C VAL A 88 -11.97 -9.07 8.81
N PRO A 89 -11.97 -8.04 7.97
CA PRO A 89 -12.80 -6.87 8.23
C PRO A 89 -14.28 -7.23 8.25
N THR A 90 -15.03 -6.52 9.06
CA THR A 90 -16.48 -6.71 9.11
C THR A 90 -17.08 -6.15 7.83
N ALA A 91 -18.01 -6.89 7.25
CA ALA A 91 -18.68 -6.41 6.06
C ALA A 91 -19.54 -5.22 6.42
N LYS A 92 -19.39 -4.13 5.68
CA LYS A 92 -20.04 -2.92 6.08
C LYS A 92 -21.47 -2.83 5.69
N ASN A 93 -21.86 -3.54 4.71
CA ASN A 93 -23.22 -3.42 4.24
C ASN A 93 -24.01 -4.67 4.49
N MET A 94 -23.69 -5.34 5.49
CA MET A 94 -24.47 -6.50 5.84
C MET A 94 -25.59 -6.15 6.74
#